data_14076336051f5dd1e8daabc7f6913473
#
_entry.id   14076336051f5dd1e8daabc7f6913473
#
_cell.length_a   1.000
_cell.length_b   1.000
_cell.length_c   1.000
_cell.angle_alpha   90.00
_cell.angle_beta   90.00
_cell.angle_gamma   90.00
#
_symmetry.space_group_name_H-M   'P 1'
#
loop_
_entity.id
_entity.type
_entity.pdbx_description
1 polymer ?
#
loop_
_entity_poly.entity_id
_entity_poly.type
_entity_poly.pdbx_seq_one_letter_code
_entity_poly.pdbx_strand_id
1 'polypeptide(L)'
;HTPKSFGYTQALSLLETVKTQNLSLELLERFLHQEESAVAAHHNLDFDGRAVVGDDPDNWNDWPYGNNQVTGPVLDEASHGTHVSGIVLGVSGGGQNAPQKSKVKLMILRAVPDGDEYDKDIARAIRYAVDNGAQIINTSFGKPYSPHVEWVDAALRYAEKQDVLIVNAAGNSGNNLDDEEHISYLRDHVNQQEFVDNVVSVGATTWTYGPDQMATFSNYGAQNVDLFAPGNKIWSSIPNNGYTFFDGTSMAAPAVTGVAAVLRSFYPRYSAKKIKNLLMASGLELYPSVSLPKSDSFVRPKAASKSGKVVNLYNALLLASKK
;
A
#
# COMPACT_ATOMS: atom_id res chain seq x y z
N HIS A 1 -5.80 50.32 12.00
CA HIS A 1 -5.70 49.06 11.26
C HIS A 1 -4.58 48.23 11.90
N THR A 2 -4.91 47.37 12.86
CA THR A 2 -3.99 46.35 13.37
C THR A 2 -3.75 45.34 12.23
N PRO A 3 -2.51 45.02 11.87
CA PRO A 3 -2.25 43.96 10.88
C PRO A 3 -2.83 42.65 11.45
N LYS A 4 -3.79 42.07 10.77
CA LYS A 4 -4.21 40.71 11.10
C LYS A 4 -2.96 39.85 10.99
N SER A 5 -2.50 39.29 12.09
CA SER A 5 -1.31 38.45 12.07
C SER A 5 -1.53 37.30 11.10
N PHE A 6 -0.50 36.87 10.41
CA PHE A 6 -0.50 35.74 9.49
C PHE A 6 -1.22 34.53 10.11
N GLY A 7 -1.00 34.27 11.40
CA GLY A 7 -1.68 33.21 12.13
C GLY A 7 -3.20 33.37 12.29
N TYR A 8 -3.72 34.58 12.35
CA TYR A 8 -5.19 34.80 12.45
C TYR A 8 -5.89 34.45 11.12
N THR A 9 -5.27 34.77 10.00
CA THR A 9 -5.82 34.45 8.67
C THR A 9 -5.78 32.93 8.42
N GLN A 10 -4.72 32.24 8.84
CA GLN A 10 -4.63 30.79 8.78
C GLN A 10 -5.66 30.11 9.68
N ALA A 11 -5.85 30.60 10.91
CA ALA A 11 -6.83 30.06 11.84
C ALA A 11 -8.26 30.21 11.31
N LEU A 12 -8.60 31.33 10.65
CA LEU A 12 -9.91 31.52 10.01
C LEU A 12 -10.10 30.57 8.83
N SER A 13 -9.09 30.40 7.97
CA SER A 13 -9.15 29.46 6.85
C SER A 13 -9.32 28.02 7.34
N LEU A 14 -8.63 27.63 8.41
CA LEU A 14 -8.79 26.32 9.04
C LEU A 14 -10.20 26.13 9.60
N LEU A 15 -10.74 27.14 10.29
CA LEU A 15 -12.11 27.12 10.82
C LEU A 15 -13.17 27.02 9.72
N GLU A 16 -12.96 27.69 8.59
CA GLU A 16 -13.84 27.56 7.41
C GLU A 16 -13.77 26.18 6.80
N THR A 17 -12.57 25.59 6.69
CA THR A 17 -12.37 24.22 6.20
C THR A 17 -13.05 23.21 7.12
N VAL A 18 -12.87 23.35 8.44
CA VAL A 18 -13.53 22.50 9.45
C VAL A 18 -15.06 22.55 9.31
N LYS A 19 -15.61 23.76 9.16
CA LYS A 19 -17.07 23.95 9.00
C LYS A 19 -17.60 23.40 7.68
N THR A 20 -16.90 23.66 6.58
CA THR A 20 -17.34 23.24 5.24
C THR A 20 -17.21 21.74 5.01
N GLN A 21 -16.20 21.11 5.62
CA GLN A 21 -15.97 19.67 5.51
C GLN A 21 -16.59 18.86 6.65
N ASN A 22 -17.26 19.53 7.60
CA ASN A 22 -17.88 18.89 8.75
C ASN A 22 -16.93 17.98 9.55
N LEU A 23 -15.69 18.47 9.73
CA LEU A 23 -14.63 17.73 10.46
C LEU A 23 -14.94 17.73 11.96
N SER A 24 -14.82 16.57 12.60
CA SER A 24 -14.96 16.48 14.06
C SER A 24 -13.71 16.99 14.76
N LEU A 25 -13.86 17.46 16.00
CA LEU A 25 -12.75 17.90 16.84
C LEU A 25 -11.72 16.76 17.03
N GLU A 26 -12.20 15.54 17.23
CA GLU A 26 -11.40 14.32 17.36
C GLU A 26 -10.56 14.01 16.11
N LEU A 27 -11.08 14.30 14.92
CA LEU A 27 -10.34 14.14 13.68
C LEU A 27 -9.23 15.19 13.55
N LEU A 28 -9.50 16.42 13.99
CA LEU A 28 -8.50 17.49 14.03
C LEU A 28 -7.39 17.22 15.06
N GLU A 29 -7.74 16.72 16.22
CA GLU A 29 -6.76 16.32 17.24
C GLU A 29 -5.86 15.19 16.74
N ARG A 30 -6.41 14.21 16.04
CA ARG A 30 -5.63 13.14 15.39
C ARG A 30 -4.70 13.69 14.30
N PHE A 31 -5.18 14.62 13.48
CA PHE A 31 -4.35 15.26 12.46
C PHE A 31 -3.19 16.03 13.10
N LEU A 32 -3.48 16.82 14.12
CA LEU A 32 -2.46 17.57 14.85
C LEU A 32 -1.40 16.64 15.47
N HIS A 33 -1.84 15.57 16.11
CA HIS A 33 -0.92 14.60 16.71
C HIS A 33 -0.05 13.90 15.65
N GLN A 34 -0.61 13.55 14.49
CA GLN A 34 0.13 12.97 13.39
C GLN A 34 1.17 13.96 12.82
N GLU A 35 0.81 15.23 12.65
CA GLU A 35 1.74 16.27 12.18
C GLU A 35 2.83 16.58 13.22
N GLU A 36 2.48 16.59 14.51
CA GLU A 36 3.45 16.76 15.59
C GLU A 36 4.46 15.61 15.62
N SER A 37 4.00 14.36 15.46
CA SER A 37 4.86 13.18 15.36
C SER A 37 5.77 13.24 14.13
N ALA A 38 5.21 13.62 12.99
CA ALA A 38 5.98 13.76 11.75
C ALA A 38 7.08 14.83 11.87
N VAL A 39 6.77 15.98 12.48
CA VAL A 39 7.76 17.04 12.74
C VAL A 39 8.81 16.59 13.76
N ALA A 40 8.42 15.84 14.78
CA ALA A 40 9.34 15.38 15.81
C ALA A 40 10.31 14.29 15.34
N ALA A 41 9.90 13.46 14.38
CA ALA A 41 10.67 12.32 13.90
C ALA A 41 10.99 12.42 12.40
N HIS A 42 9.99 12.33 11.54
CA HIS A 42 10.16 12.20 10.09
C HIS A 42 10.82 13.43 9.42
N HIS A 43 10.50 14.64 9.90
CA HIS A 43 11.07 15.90 9.41
C HIS A 43 12.19 16.46 10.30
N ASN A 44 12.62 15.70 11.29
CA ASN A 44 13.66 16.11 12.24
C ASN A 44 14.98 15.43 11.88
N LEU A 45 15.89 16.19 11.27
CA LEU A 45 17.21 15.70 10.87
C LEU A 45 18.11 15.31 12.08
N ASP A 46 17.78 15.77 13.28
CA ASP A 46 18.51 15.43 14.51
C ASP A 46 17.91 14.21 15.23
N PHE A 47 16.81 13.68 14.72
CA PHE A 47 16.16 12.48 15.29
C PHE A 47 16.86 11.21 14.84
N ASP A 48 17.50 10.52 15.77
CA ASP A 48 18.10 9.21 15.52
C ASP A 48 17.13 8.07 15.90
N GLY A 49 16.24 7.72 14.98
CA GLY A 49 15.31 6.59 15.15
C GLY A 49 16.02 5.23 15.27
N ARG A 50 17.26 5.12 14.77
CA ARG A 50 18.04 3.87 14.84
C ARG A 50 18.62 3.63 16.22
N ALA A 51 18.82 4.65 17.04
CA ALA A 51 19.20 4.47 18.43
C ALA A 51 18.20 3.62 19.23
N VAL A 52 16.90 3.68 18.87
CA VAL A 52 15.84 2.85 19.49
C VAL A 52 15.92 1.40 19.02
N VAL A 53 16.21 1.17 17.75
CA VAL A 53 16.35 -0.16 17.14
C VAL A 53 17.67 -0.80 17.53
N GLY A 54 18.73 0.01 17.65
CA GLY A 54 20.06 -0.39 18.12
C GLY A 54 20.91 -1.07 17.08
N ASP A 55 20.71 -0.74 15.78
CA ASP A 55 21.51 -1.27 14.66
C ASP A 55 22.00 -0.16 13.74
N ASP A 56 22.98 -0.49 12.91
CA ASP A 56 23.43 0.33 11.79
C ASP A 56 22.61 0.01 10.53
N PRO A 57 21.77 0.96 10.02
CA PRO A 57 20.91 0.72 8.85
C PRO A 57 21.68 0.51 7.55
N ASP A 58 22.94 0.97 7.48
CA ASP A 58 23.80 0.84 6.30
C ASP A 58 24.69 -0.39 6.34
N ASN A 59 24.62 -1.16 7.43
CA ASN A 59 25.37 -2.40 7.60
C ASN A 59 24.45 -3.63 7.53
N TRP A 60 24.47 -4.32 6.38
CA TRP A 60 23.69 -5.55 6.19
C TRP A 60 23.99 -6.64 7.21
N ASN A 61 25.21 -6.73 7.69
CA ASN A 61 25.66 -7.80 8.59
C ASN A 61 25.37 -7.51 10.07
N ASP A 62 24.89 -6.32 10.38
CA ASP A 62 24.45 -5.98 11.73
C ASP A 62 23.08 -6.62 12.02
N TRP A 63 23.10 -7.80 12.61
CA TRP A 63 21.97 -8.69 12.85
C TRP A 63 22.29 -9.61 14.05
N PRO A 64 21.33 -9.98 14.91
CA PRO A 64 19.90 -9.63 14.88
C PRO A 64 19.56 -8.30 15.56
N TYR A 65 18.47 -7.66 15.17
CA TYR A 65 17.91 -6.46 15.77
C TYR A 65 16.37 -6.49 15.73
N GLY A 66 15.74 -5.49 16.37
CA GLY A 66 14.29 -5.41 16.50
C GLY A 66 13.72 -6.29 17.62
N ASN A 67 12.41 -6.34 17.72
CA ASN A 67 11.70 -7.09 18.75
C ASN A 67 10.33 -7.56 18.26
N ASN A 68 9.51 -8.16 19.14
CA ASN A 68 8.19 -8.67 18.81
C ASN A 68 7.03 -7.70 19.14
N GLN A 69 7.29 -6.43 19.41
CA GLN A 69 6.28 -5.42 19.68
C GLN A 69 5.81 -4.77 18.38
N VAL A 70 4.86 -5.40 17.70
CA VAL A 70 4.39 -4.96 16.39
C VAL A 70 3.49 -3.73 16.42
N THR A 71 2.93 -3.37 17.58
CA THR A 71 2.07 -2.19 17.73
C THR A 71 2.84 -0.89 17.97
N GLY A 72 4.13 -1.00 18.36
CA GLY A 72 4.91 0.15 18.79
C GLY A 72 4.51 0.71 20.16
N PRO A 73 5.14 1.82 20.59
CA PRO A 73 4.90 2.42 21.91
C PRO A 73 3.54 3.12 22.00
N VAL A 74 3.03 3.66 20.90
CA VAL A 74 1.76 4.37 20.82
C VAL A 74 0.81 3.57 19.95
N LEU A 75 -0.24 3.00 20.56
CA LEU A 75 -1.16 2.09 19.88
C LEU A 75 -1.89 2.74 18.71
N ASP A 76 -2.25 4.02 18.82
CA ASP A 76 -3.00 4.75 17.78
C ASP A 76 -2.17 4.93 16.50
N GLU A 77 -0.85 4.96 16.58
CA GLU A 77 0.06 5.01 15.44
C GLU A 77 0.10 3.70 14.63
N ALA A 78 -0.36 2.60 15.22
CA ALA A 78 -0.56 1.34 14.49
C ALA A 78 -1.81 1.35 13.57
N SER A 79 -2.47 2.49 13.39
CA SER A 79 -3.73 2.61 12.64
C SER A 79 -3.61 2.21 11.18
N HIS A 80 -2.54 2.59 10.47
CA HIS A 80 -2.34 2.23 9.07
C HIS A 80 -2.22 0.72 8.88
N GLY A 81 -1.33 0.04 9.62
CA GLY A 81 -1.15 -1.42 9.54
C GLY A 81 -2.40 -2.19 9.95
N THR A 82 -3.14 -1.71 10.98
CA THR A 82 -4.41 -2.29 11.42
C THR A 82 -5.47 -2.16 10.33
N HIS A 83 -5.56 -1.01 9.66
CA HIS A 83 -6.50 -0.76 8.58
C HIS A 83 -6.23 -1.66 7.37
N VAL A 84 -4.98 -1.74 6.94
CA VAL A 84 -4.51 -2.64 5.86
C VAL A 84 -4.86 -4.09 6.18
N SER A 85 -4.58 -4.54 7.41
CA SER A 85 -4.88 -5.89 7.88
C SER A 85 -6.38 -6.19 7.85
N GLY A 86 -7.19 -5.24 8.26
CA GLY A 86 -8.65 -5.32 8.24
C GLY A 86 -9.20 -5.49 6.82
N ILE A 87 -8.63 -4.81 5.82
CA ILE A 87 -9.03 -4.97 4.41
C ILE A 87 -8.71 -6.39 3.91
N VAL A 88 -7.50 -6.90 4.16
CA VAL A 88 -7.13 -8.28 3.76
C VAL A 88 -8.10 -9.30 4.33
N LEU A 89 -8.40 -9.20 5.63
CA LEU A 89 -9.34 -10.12 6.30
C LEU A 89 -10.77 -9.94 5.78
N GLY A 90 -11.23 -8.70 5.59
CA GLY A 90 -12.57 -8.41 5.09
C GLY A 90 -12.80 -9.02 3.71
N VAL A 91 -11.86 -8.82 2.78
CA VAL A 91 -11.94 -9.37 1.41
C VAL A 91 -11.81 -10.89 1.41
N SER A 92 -10.96 -11.46 2.27
CA SER A 92 -10.77 -12.92 2.36
C SER A 92 -11.84 -13.67 3.18
N GLY A 93 -12.89 -12.97 3.62
CA GLY A 93 -14.00 -13.59 4.37
C GLY A 93 -13.68 -13.86 5.84
N GLY A 94 -12.75 -13.10 6.43
CA GLY A 94 -12.30 -13.26 7.82
C GLY A 94 -13.11 -12.52 8.88
N GLY A 95 -14.23 -11.89 8.54
CA GLY A 95 -15.08 -11.18 9.50
C GLY A 95 -15.78 -12.08 10.52
N GLN A 96 -16.11 -11.54 11.71
CA GLN A 96 -16.77 -12.31 12.80
C GLN A 96 -18.09 -12.97 12.37
N ASN A 97 -18.79 -12.39 11.39
CA ASN A 97 -20.05 -12.88 10.85
C ASN A 97 -19.89 -13.59 9.50
N ALA A 98 -18.66 -13.91 9.08
CA ALA A 98 -18.45 -14.63 7.84
C ALA A 98 -19.06 -16.02 7.92
N PRO A 99 -19.80 -16.48 6.90
CA PRO A 99 -20.46 -17.80 6.91
C PRO A 99 -19.46 -18.96 6.93
N GLN A 100 -18.21 -18.72 6.63
CA GLN A 100 -17.09 -19.65 6.79
C GLN A 100 -15.91 -18.93 7.42
N LYS A 101 -15.25 -19.59 8.40
CA LYS A 101 -13.99 -19.06 8.95
C LYS A 101 -12.94 -19.02 7.85
N SER A 102 -12.41 -17.82 7.56
CA SER A 102 -11.28 -17.67 6.65
C SER A 102 -10.12 -18.57 7.07
N LYS A 103 -9.52 -19.23 6.11
CA LYS A 103 -8.26 -19.97 6.31
C LYS A 103 -7.03 -19.06 6.29
N VAL A 104 -7.23 -17.78 5.98
CA VAL A 104 -6.16 -16.79 5.90
C VAL A 104 -5.73 -16.42 7.32
N LYS A 105 -4.42 -16.43 7.53
CA LYS A 105 -3.76 -15.96 8.75
C LYS A 105 -2.86 -14.81 8.39
N LEU A 106 -2.78 -13.82 9.26
CA LEU A 106 -1.88 -12.68 9.08
C LEU A 106 -0.60 -12.88 9.89
N MET A 107 0.53 -12.58 9.27
CA MET A 107 1.82 -12.38 9.90
C MET A 107 2.12 -10.88 9.85
N ILE A 108 2.13 -10.22 10.99
CA ILE A 108 2.35 -8.78 11.07
C ILE A 108 3.84 -8.51 11.22
N LEU A 109 4.40 -7.76 10.30
CA LEU A 109 5.79 -7.30 10.32
C LEU A 109 5.79 -5.77 10.27
N ARG A 110 6.16 -5.13 11.37
CA ARG A 110 6.32 -3.68 11.44
C ARG A 110 7.70 -3.32 10.89
N ALA A 111 7.79 -3.01 9.60
CA ALA A 111 9.03 -2.70 8.91
C ALA A 111 9.25 -1.20 8.68
N VAL A 112 8.20 -0.39 8.90
CA VAL A 112 8.24 1.07 8.72
C VAL A 112 7.86 1.71 10.04
N PRO A 113 8.83 2.33 10.75
CA PRO A 113 8.58 3.10 11.98
C PRO A 113 8.12 4.53 11.66
N ASP A 114 7.96 5.36 12.69
CA ASP A 114 7.94 6.80 12.48
C ASP A 114 9.32 7.25 11.97
N GLY A 115 9.33 7.84 10.78
CA GLY A 115 10.54 8.15 10.03
C GLY A 115 10.56 7.44 8.67
N ASP A 116 11.76 7.35 8.08
CA ASP A 116 11.93 6.80 6.73
C ASP A 116 11.87 5.26 6.70
N GLU A 117 11.46 4.74 5.54
CA GLU A 117 11.55 3.33 5.21
C GLU A 117 13.00 2.93 4.92
N TYR A 118 13.63 2.17 5.81
CA TYR A 118 14.99 1.67 5.59
C TYR A 118 15.00 0.43 4.71
N ASP A 119 15.87 0.41 3.69
CA ASP A 119 15.99 -0.72 2.75
C ASP A 119 16.37 -2.03 3.46
N LYS A 120 17.22 -1.94 4.49
CA LYS A 120 17.60 -3.07 5.33
C LYS A 120 16.39 -3.70 6.00
N ASP A 121 15.50 -2.89 6.62
CA ASP A 121 14.31 -3.37 7.31
C ASP A 121 13.32 -4.01 6.34
N ILE A 122 13.09 -3.37 5.19
CA ILE A 122 12.21 -3.89 4.14
C ILE A 122 12.73 -5.23 3.63
N ALA A 123 14.00 -5.30 3.26
CA ALA A 123 14.60 -6.53 2.73
C ALA A 123 14.60 -7.66 3.77
N ARG A 124 14.90 -7.36 5.04
CA ARG A 124 14.85 -8.31 6.15
C ARG A 124 13.44 -8.79 6.44
N ALA A 125 12.45 -7.89 6.45
CA ALA A 125 11.04 -8.25 6.67
C ALA A 125 10.52 -9.17 5.56
N ILE A 126 10.83 -8.89 4.29
CA ILE A 126 10.46 -9.77 3.16
C ILE A 126 11.08 -11.16 3.35
N ARG A 127 12.38 -11.25 3.64
CA ARG A 127 13.05 -12.54 3.87
C ARG A 127 12.48 -13.28 5.06
N TYR A 128 12.25 -12.58 6.18
CA TYR A 128 11.63 -13.18 7.37
C TYR A 128 10.22 -13.74 7.06
N ALA A 129 9.40 -12.99 6.33
CA ALA A 129 8.08 -13.46 5.93
C ALA A 129 8.17 -14.76 5.11
N VAL A 130 9.06 -14.80 4.12
CA VAL A 130 9.30 -15.96 3.28
C VAL A 130 9.77 -17.16 4.11
N ASP A 131 10.77 -16.97 4.96
CA ASP A 131 11.36 -18.03 5.79
C ASP A 131 10.39 -18.61 6.82
N ASN A 132 9.39 -17.80 7.23
CA ASN A 132 8.32 -18.21 8.15
C ASN A 132 7.01 -18.62 7.45
N GLY A 133 7.06 -18.90 6.15
CA GLY A 133 5.99 -19.55 5.40
C GLY A 133 4.87 -18.63 4.91
N ALA A 134 5.10 -17.31 4.83
CA ALA A 134 4.18 -16.42 4.14
C ALA A 134 4.07 -16.82 2.66
N GLN A 135 2.86 -16.87 2.15
CA GLN A 135 2.59 -17.19 0.75
C GLN A 135 2.31 -15.93 -0.09
N ILE A 136 1.89 -14.86 0.58
CA ILE A 136 1.61 -13.56 0.00
C ILE A 136 2.10 -12.50 0.98
N ILE A 137 2.78 -11.49 0.48
CA ILE A 137 3.24 -10.34 1.24
C ILE A 137 2.53 -9.10 0.70
N ASN A 138 1.94 -8.29 1.57
CA ASN A 138 1.39 -6.98 1.24
C ASN A 138 2.36 -5.90 1.67
N THR A 139 2.74 -5.03 0.75
CA THR A 139 3.60 -3.86 0.99
C THR A 139 2.83 -2.58 0.67
N SER A 140 2.19 -2.01 1.70
CA SER A 140 1.42 -0.76 1.58
C SER A 140 2.27 0.45 1.95
N PHE A 141 3.47 0.52 1.43
CA PHE A 141 4.44 1.60 1.62
C PHE A 141 5.28 1.79 0.36
N GLY A 142 6.06 2.84 0.31
CA GLY A 142 6.97 3.10 -0.79
C GLY A 142 7.66 4.45 -0.64
N LYS A 143 8.81 4.61 -1.28
CA LYS A 143 9.65 5.80 -1.18
C LYS A 143 10.27 6.16 -2.54
N PRO A 144 10.62 7.43 -2.76
CA PRO A 144 11.22 7.86 -4.02
C PRO A 144 12.73 7.58 -4.10
N TYR A 145 13.36 7.21 -3.01
CA TYR A 145 14.81 7.00 -2.93
C TYR A 145 15.16 5.74 -2.14
N SER A 146 16.10 4.93 -2.64
CA SER A 146 16.52 3.66 -2.04
C SER A 146 18.05 3.54 -2.14
N PRO A 147 18.78 3.91 -1.07
CA PRO A 147 20.26 3.88 -1.04
C PRO A 147 20.83 2.48 -1.27
N HIS A 148 20.15 1.46 -0.77
CA HIS A 148 20.55 0.06 -0.83
C HIS A 148 19.53 -0.79 -1.59
N VAL A 149 19.14 -0.30 -2.77
CA VAL A 149 18.14 -0.96 -3.63
C VAL A 149 18.48 -2.43 -3.91
N GLU A 150 19.76 -2.77 -3.99
CA GLU A 150 20.24 -4.13 -4.24
C GLU A 150 19.82 -5.13 -3.15
N TRP A 151 19.64 -4.69 -1.90
CA TRP A 151 19.16 -5.56 -0.81
C TRP A 151 17.68 -5.89 -0.98
N VAL A 152 16.91 -4.89 -1.39
CA VAL A 152 15.47 -5.04 -1.66
C VAL A 152 15.27 -5.90 -2.91
N ASP A 153 15.99 -5.61 -4.00
CA ASP A 153 15.94 -6.40 -5.24
C ASP A 153 16.32 -7.87 -4.97
N ALA A 154 17.33 -8.12 -4.15
CA ALA A 154 17.71 -9.48 -3.74
C ALA A 154 16.61 -10.17 -2.90
N ALA A 155 15.90 -9.44 -2.05
CA ALA A 155 14.79 -9.99 -1.28
C ALA A 155 13.58 -10.30 -2.17
N LEU A 156 13.27 -9.48 -3.20
CA LEU A 156 12.25 -9.77 -4.20
C LEU A 156 12.55 -11.04 -4.99
N ARG A 157 13.79 -11.20 -5.49
CA ARG A 157 14.24 -12.42 -6.15
C ARG A 157 14.19 -13.65 -5.24
N TYR A 158 14.47 -13.46 -3.95
CA TYR A 158 14.36 -14.53 -2.97
C TYR A 158 12.90 -14.97 -2.78
N ALA A 159 11.98 -14.02 -2.66
CA ALA A 159 10.55 -14.29 -2.56
C ALA A 159 10.03 -15.00 -3.83
N GLU A 160 10.46 -14.57 -5.03
CA GLU A 160 10.12 -15.24 -6.28
C GLU A 160 10.57 -16.69 -6.31
N LYS A 161 11.85 -16.96 -5.93
CA LYS A 161 12.42 -18.32 -5.88
C LYS A 161 11.65 -19.24 -4.92
N GLN A 162 11.05 -18.69 -3.87
CA GLN A 162 10.23 -19.41 -2.89
C GLN A 162 8.73 -19.39 -3.22
N ASP A 163 8.36 -18.93 -4.41
CA ASP A 163 6.96 -18.85 -4.89
C ASP A 163 6.05 -17.99 -4.00
N VAL A 164 6.56 -16.91 -3.43
CA VAL A 164 5.80 -15.95 -2.63
C VAL A 164 5.38 -14.76 -3.48
N LEU A 165 4.08 -14.46 -3.50
CA LEU A 165 3.54 -13.30 -4.20
C LEU A 165 3.75 -12.03 -3.34
N ILE A 166 4.14 -10.93 -3.97
CA ILE A 166 4.22 -9.62 -3.34
C ILE A 166 3.18 -8.71 -3.99
N VAL A 167 2.35 -8.06 -3.19
CA VAL A 167 1.36 -7.08 -3.65
C VAL A 167 1.75 -5.72 -3.11
N ASN A 168 2.13 -4.83 -4.01
CA ASN A 168 2.71 -3.54 -3.68
C ASN A 168 1.77 -2.37 -4.03
N ALA A 169 1.69 -1.37 -3.16
CA ALA A 169 1.01 -0.12 -3.44
C ALA A 169 1.82 0.72 -4.43
N ALA A 170 1.20 1.22 -5.50
CA ALA A 170 1.90 1.99 -6.54
C ALA A 170 2.36 3.39 -6.07
N GLY A 171 1.81 3.90 -4.96
CA GLY A 171 2.12 5.22 -4.41
C GLY A 171 1.06 6.28 -4.71
N ASN A 172 1.12 7.38 -3.97
CA ASN A 172 0.05 8.37 -3.88
C ASN A 172 0.46 9.77 -4.41
N SER A 173 1.42 9.83 -5.31
CA SER A 173 1.91 11.09 -5.84
C SER A 173 1.24 11.51 -7.16
N GLY A 174 0.31 10.72 -7.70
CA GLY A 174 -0.33 10.99 -9.00
C GLY A 174 0.66 11.03 -10.16
N ASN A 175 1.74 10.28 -10.08
CA ASN A 175 2.81 10.27 -11.06
C ASN A 175 2.69 9.08 -12.03
N ASN A 176 3.22 9.28 -13.24
CA ASN A 176 3.43 8.20 -14.19
C ASN A 176 4.71 7.45 -13.82
N LEU A 177 4.59 6.18 -13.40
CA LEU A 177 5.73 5.34 -13.03
C LEU A 177 6.52 4.80 -14.24
N ASP A 178 6.03 5.02 -15.46
CA ASP A 178 6.78 4.70 -16.67
C ASP A 178 7.83 5.79 -16.99
N ASP A 179 7.78 6.93 -16.31
CA ASP A 179 8.78 7.99 -16.41
C ASP A 179 9.95 7.71 -15.45
N GLU A 180 11.17 7.73 -15.94
CA GLU A 180 12.37 7.43 -15.14
C GLU A 180 12.61 8.41 -13.97
N GLU A 181 12.01 9.60 -14.02
CA GLU A 181 12.08 10.60 -12.94
C GLU A 181 11.13 10.27 -11.76
N HIS A 182 10.18 9.33 -11.94
CA HIS A 182 9.12 9.04 -11.01
C HIS A 182 9.19 7.60 -10.46
N ILE A 183 10.36 7.15 -10.07
CA ILE A 183 10.53 5.81 -9.49
C ILE A 183 9.85 5.75 -8.11
N SER A 184 9.10 4.69 -7.86
CA SER A 184 8.57 4.34 -6.56
C SER A 184 9.17 2.99 -6.13
N TYR A 185 9.95 3.01 -5.08
CA TYR A 185 10.47 1.78 -4.45
C TYR A 185 9.44 1.30 -3.41
N LEU A 186 9.03 0.13 -3.46
CA LEU A 186 9.50 -1.14 -3.95
C LEU A 186 9.15 -1.31 -5.45
N ARG A 187 10.11 -1.44 -6.33
CA ARG A 187 9.91 -1.66 -7.77
C ARG A 187 10.32 -3.08 -8.17
N ASP A 188 9.73 -3.61 -9.22
CA ASP A 188 10.07 -4.92 -9.81
C ASP A 188 10.71 -4.82 -11.19
N HIS A 189 11.07 -3.61 -11.61
CA HIS A 189 11.59 -3.31 -12.95
C HIS A 189 12.85 -2.46 -12.90
N VAL A 190 13.70 -2.64 -13.91
CA VAL A 190 14.87 -1.81 -14.22
C VAL A 190 14.83 -1.54 -15.72
N ASN A 191 15.01 -0.28 -16.14
CA ASN A 191 14.93 0.11 -17.54
C ASN A 191 13.64 -0.41 -18.22
N GLN A 192 12.50 -0.24 -17.57
CA GLN A 192 11.17 -0.68 -18.03
C GLN A 192 11.03 -2.21 -18.22
N GLN A 193 11.93 -3.01 -17.68
CA GLN A 193 11.87 -4.47 -17.75
C GLN A 193 11.72 -5.06 -16.34
N GLU A 194 10.67 -5.84 -16.13
CA GLU A 194 10.51 -6.61 -14.89
C GLU A 194 11.67 -7.60 -14.73
N PHE A 195 12.23 -7.65 -13.54
CA PHE A 195 13.30 -8.59 -13.18
C PHE A 195 12.82 -9.74 -12.29
N VAL A 196 11.54 -9.69 -11.87
CA VAL A 196 10.81 -10.74 -11.14
C VAL A 196 9.35 -10.79 -11.61
N ASP A 197 8.76 -11.98 -11.55
CA ASP A 197 7.38 -12.25 -12.03
C ASP A 197 6.34 -12.35 -10.89
N ASN A 198 6.74 -12.11 -9.66
CA ASN A 198 5.94 -12.35 -8.44
C ASN A 198 5.47 -11.08 -7.74
N VAL A 199 5.68 -9.91 -8.32
CA VAL A 199 5.22 -8.63 -7.77
C VAL A 199 4.00 -8.15 -8.55
N VAL A 200 3.01 -7.62 -7.84
CA VAL A 200 1.81 -6.97 -8.38
C VAL A 200 1.76 -5.54 -7.89
N SER A 201 1.98 -4.58 -8.77
CA SER A 201 1.86 -3.15 -8.46
C SER A 201 0.40 -2.68 -8.63
N VAL A 202 -0.15 -2.06 -7.59
CA VAL A 202 -1.59 -1.77 -7.47
C VAL A 202 -1.86 -0.27 -7.38
N GLY A 203 -2.56 0.27 -8.36
CA GLY A 203 -3.12 1.63 -8.34
C GLY A 203 -4.49 1.69 -7.63
N ALA A 204 -4.95 2.90 -7.32
CA ALA A 204 -6.19 3.13 -6.60
C ALA A 204 -7.30 3.66 -7.49
N THR A 205 -8.52 3.12 -7.34
CA THR A 205 -9.75 3.69 -7.91
C THR A 205 -10.58 4.39 -6.84
N THR A 206 -11.41 5.32 -7.30
CA THR A 206 -12.54 5.86 -6.55
C THR A 206 -13.69 4.84 -6.51
N TRP A 207 -14.76 5.18 -5.81
CA TRP A 207 -16.00 4.39 -5.74
C TRP A 207 -16.95 4.65 -6.94
N THR A 208 -16.63 5.62 -7.80
CA THR A 208 -17.45 5.97 -8.97
C THR A 208 -17.03 5.18 -10.20
N TYR A 209 -18.02 4.84 -11.03
CA TYR A 209 -17.75 4.32 -12.38
C TYR A 209 -17.96 5.43 -13.39
N GLY A 210 -16.89 5.92 -13.99
CA GLY A 210 -16.90 7.06 -14.89
C GLY A 210 -15.49 7.53 -15.24
N PRO A 211 -15.35 8.68 -15.91
CA PRO A 211 -14.03 9.24 -16.24
C PRO A 211 -13.13 9.43 -15.01
N ASP A 212 -13.71 9.78 -13.85
CA ASP A 212 -13.00 10.00 -12.60
C ASP A 212 -12.85 8.72 -11.76
N GLN A 213 -12.90 7.56 -12.39
CA GLN A 213 -12.77 6.28 -11.69
C GLN A 213 -11.38 6.09 -11.08
N MET A 214 -10.33 6.58 -11.73
CA MET A 214 -8.99 6.57 -11.14
C MET A 214 -8.87 7.64 -10.07
N ALA A 215 -8.31 7.30 -8.91
CA ALA A 215 -8.10 8.27 -7.83
C ALA A 215 -7.03 9.29 -8.22
N THR A 216 -7.28 10.57 -7.94
CA THR A 216 -6.40 11.68 -8.35
C THR A 216 -5.00 11.64 -7.73
N PHE A 217 -4.85 10.95 -6.62
CA PHE A 217 -3.56 10.73 -5.97
C PHE A 217 -2.82 9.50 -6.50
N SER A 218 -3.52 8.55 -7.17
CA SER A 218 -2.91 7.28 -7.55
C SER A 218 -1.79 7.45 -8.55
N ASN A 219 -0.64 6.85 -8.28
CA ASN A 219 0.33 6.61 -9.34
C ASN A 219 -0.26 5.66 -10.37
N TYR A 220 0.23 5.76 -11.61
CA TYR A 220 -0.20 5.01 -12.77
C TYR A 220 0.99 4.68 -13.68
N GLY A 221 0.79 3.83 -14.68
CA GLY A 221 1.81 3.48 -15.67
C GLY A 221 1.39 2.28 -16.49
N ALA A 222 1.48 2.37 -17.81
CA ALA A 222 1.10 1.30 -18.73
C ALA A 222 1.96 0.05 -18.58
N GLN A 223 3.18 0.20 -18.03
CA GLN A 223 4.16 -0.87 -17.84
C GLN A 223 4.38 -1.20 -16.36
N ASN A 224 4.41 -0.18 -15.48
CA ASN A 224 4.87 -0.32 -14.10
C ASN A 224 3.74 -0.33 -13.05
N VAL A 225 2.48 -0.28 -13.49
CA VAL A 225 1.31 -0.57 -12.67
C VAL A 225 0.54 -1.73 -13.30
N ASP A 226 0.30 -2.82 -12.56
CA ASP A 226 -0.33 -4.02 -13.11
C ASP A 226 -1.85 -3.89 -13.25
N LEU A 227 -2.52 -3.46 -12.17
CA LEU A 227 -3.97 -3.30 -12.10
C LEU A 227 -4.37 -2.28 -11.03
N PHE A 228 -5.65 -1.99 -10.97
CA PHE A 228 -6.25 -1.12 -9.96
C PHE A 228 -7.12 -1.90 -8.97
N ALA A 229 -7.34 -1.30 -7.80
CA ALA A 229 -8.34 -1.74 -6.82
C ALA A 229 -8.96 -0.52 -6.11
N PRO A 230 -10.11 -0.66 -5.45
CA PRO A 230 -10.67 0.41 -4.64
C PRO A 230 -9.70 0.90 -3.58
N GLY A 231 -9.40 2.21 -3.57
CA GLY A 231 -8.44 2.83 -2.66
C GLY A 231 -8.89 4.20 -2.14
N ASN A 232 -10.12 4.64 -2.46
CA ASN A 232 -10.69 5.89 -1.97
C ASN A 232 -11.89 5.62 -1.08
N LYS A 233 -11.92 6.24 0.09
CA LYS A 233 -12.96 6.07 1.14
C LYS A 233 -13.16 4.61 1.54
N ILE A 234 -12.08 3.94 1.84
CA ILE A 234 -12.10 2.54 2.24
C ILE A 234 -12.30 2.44 3.76
N TRP A 235 -13.42 1.81 4.16
CA TRP A 235 -13.78 1.59 5.55
C TRP A 235 -13.09 0.34 6.08
N SER A 236 -12.31 0.48 7.17
CA SER A 236 -11.64 -0.66 7.80
C SER A 236 -11.32 -0.38 9.28
N SER A 237 -10.82 -1.41 9.97
CA SER A 237 -10.49 -1.36 11.40
C SER A 237 -9.27 -0.46 11.68
N ILE A 238 -9.30 0.17 12.84
CA ILE A 238 -8.18 0.88 13.46
C ILE A 238 -8.02 0.38 14.91
N PRO A 239 -6.94 0.71 15.63
CA PRO A 239 -6.78 0.38 17.04
C PRO A 239 -7.99 0.77 17.90
N ASN A 240 -8.05 0.23 19.12
CA ASN A 240 -9.11 0.50 20.10
C ASN A 240 -10.53 0.08 19.64
N ASN A 241 -10.62 -0.96 18.80
CA ASN A 241 -11.89 -1.44 18.18
C ASN A 241 -12.61 -0.36 17.36
N GLY A 242 -11.87 0.62 16.87
CA GLY A 242 -12.38 1.67 16.01
C GLY A 242 -12.45 1.24 14.54
N TYR A 243 -13.13 2.06 13.75
CA TYR A 243 -13.22 1.96 12.30
C TYR A 243 -13.18 3.35 11.70
N THR A 244 -12.54 3.50 10.56
CA THR A 244 -12.49 4.79 9.85
C THR A 244 -12.32 4.60 8.35
N PHE A 245 -12.47 5.68 7.60
CA PHE A 245 -12.16 5.72 6.17
C PHE A 245 -10.72 6.18 5.97
N PHE A 246 -9.97 5.43 5.16
CA PHE A 246 -8.69 5.89 4.64
C PHE A 246 -8.70 5.91 3.11
N ASP A 247 -7.83 6.76 2.56
CA ASP A 247 -7.55 6.89 1.13
C ASP A 247 -6.09 6.48 0.87
N GLY A 248 -5.84 5.87 -0.27
CA GLY A 248 -4.49 5.53 -0.71
C GLY A 248 -4.41 4.25 -1.53
N THR A 249 -3.35 4.12 -2.30
CA THR A 249 -2.93 2.85 -2.89
C THR A 249 -2.60 1.81 -1.81
N SER A 250 -2.28 2.28 -0.59
CA SER A 250 -2.15 1.47 0.62
C SER A 250 -3.41 0.68 0.99
N MET A 251 -4.61 1.15 0.58
CA MET A 251 -5.89 0.47 0.77
C MET A 251 -6.25 -0.39 -0.44
N ALA A 252 -5.78 -0.02 -1.62
CA ALA A 252 -5.97 -0.80 -2.85
C ALA A 252 -5.15 -2.11 -2.85
N ALA A 253 -3.89 -2.06 -2.46
CA ALA A 253 -3.01 -3.24 -2.39
C ALA A 253 -3.58 -4.37 -1.50
N PRO A 254 -4.04 -4.12 -0.26
CA PRO A 254 -4.61 -5.18 0.57
C PRO A 254 -5.93 -5.76 0.03
N ALA A 255 -6.70 -5.01 -0.76
CA ALA A 255 -7.86 -5.55 -1.45
C ALA A 255 -7.43 -6.62 -2.48
N VAL A 256 -6.37 -6.37 -3.25
CA VAL A 256 -5.78 -7.35 -4.17
C VAL A 256 -5.17 -8.52 -3.41
N THR A 257 -4.47 -8.26 -2.30
CA THR A 257 -3.91 -9.27 -1.40
C THR A 257 -4.99 -10.22 -0.89
N GLY A 258 -6.13 -9.70 -0.46
CA GLY A 258 -7.27 -10.51 -0.02
C GLY A 258 -7.81 -11.41 -1.14
N VAL A 259 -7.94 -10.90 -2.36
CA VAL A 259 -8.33 -11.71 -3.54
C VAL A 259 -7.31 -12.79 -3.84
N ALA A 260 -6.02 -12.46 -3.82
CA ALA A 260 -4.93 -13.42 -4.00
C ALA A 260 -4.93 -14.50 -2.92
N ALA A 261 -5.19 -14.13 -1.66
CA ALA A 261 -5.28 -15.07 -0.54
C ALA A 261 -6.45 -16.06 -0.72
N VAL A 262 -7.60 -15.60 -1.19
CA VAL A 262 -8.73 -16.48 -1.54
C VAL A 262 -8.33 -17.44 -2.65
N LEU A 263 -7.73 -16.94 -3.76
CA LEU A 263 -7.27 -17.79 -4.86
C LEU A 263 -6.28 -18.86 -4.35
N ARG A 264 -5.29 -18.46 -3.55
CA ARG A 264 -4.27 -19.39 -3.01
C ARG A 264 -4.89 -20.43 -2.08
N SER A 265 -5.94 -20.08 -1.33
CA SER A 265 -6.64 -21.02 -0.43
C SER A 265 -7.43 -22.10 -1.18
N PHE A 266 -8.01 -21.76 -2.33
CA PHE A 266 -8.74 -22.71 -3.19
C PHE A 266 -7.82 -23.46 -4.16
N TYR A 267 -6.75 -22.81 -4.60
CA TYR A 267 -5.79 -23.35 -5.58
C TYR A 267 -4.35 -23.29 -5.05
N PRO A 268 -4.02 -24.04 -3.99
CA PRO A 268 -2.72 -23.94 -3.29
C PRO A 268 -1.50 -24.33 -4.15
N ARG A 269 -1.74 -24.98 -5.29
CA ARG A 269 -0.69 -25.34 -6.25
C ARG A 269 -0.43 -24.30 -7.35
N TYR A 270 -1.21 -23.19 -7.34
CA TYR A 270 -0.95 -22.13 -8.31
C TYR A 270 0.24 -21.29 -7.85
N SER A 271 1.20 -21.09 -8.74
CA SER A 271 2.38 -20.25 -8.47
C SER A 271 2.01 -18.79 -8.30
N ALA A 272 2.89 -18.01 -7.67
CA ALA A 272 2.76 -16.55 -7.54
C ALA A 272 2.54 -15.89 -8.90
N LYS A 273 3.36 -16.22 -9.90
CA LYS A 273 3.18 -15.77 -11.30
C LYS A 273 1.80 -16.13 -11.87
N LYS A 274 1.32 -17.36 -11.63
CA LYS A 274 0.00 -17.78 -12.08
C LYS A 274 -1.12 -16.94 -11.45
N ILE A 275 -1.01 -16.65 -10.14
CA ILE A 275 -1.96 -15.80 -9.42
C ILE A 275 -1.90 -14.37 -9.96
N LYS A 276 -0.70 -13.76 -10.13
CA LYS A 276 -0.54 -12.44 -10.78
C LYS A 276 -1.29 -12.39 -12.11
N ASN A 277 -1.06 -13.34 -12.97
CA ASN A 277 -1.71 -13.40 -14.29
C ASN A 277 -3.23 -13.56 -14.21
N LEU A 278 -3.74 -14.34 -13.24
CA LEU A 278 -5.19 -14.48 -13.02
C LEU A 278 -5.82 -13.17 -12.55
N LEU A 279 -5.20 -12.47 -11.59
CA LEU A 279 -5.67 -11.17 -11.09
C LEU A 279 -5.81 -10.16 -12.23
N MET A 280 -4.78 -10.03 -13.07
CA MET A 280 -4.78 -9.11 -14.20
C MET A 280 -5.79 -9.51 -15.28
N ALA A 281 -5.88 -10.79 -15.62
CA ALA A 281 -6.75 -11.27 -16.69
C ALA A 281 -8.23 -11.18 -16.34
N SER A 282 -8.59 -11.43 -15.07
CA SER A 282 -9.96 -11.54 -14.59
C SER A 282 -10.60 -10.21 -14.15
N GLY A 283 -9.82 -9.15 -14.01
CA GLY A 283 -10.32 -7.85 -13.58
C GLY A 283 -11.41 -7.29 -14.50
N LEU A 284 -12.22 -6.39 -13.96
CA LEU A 284 -13.17 -5.59 -14.71
C LEU A 284 -12.44 -4.46 -15.42
N GLU A 285 -12.79 -4.18 -16.65
CA GLU A 285 -12.23 -3.03 -17.39
C GLU A 285 -12.52 -1.73 -16.66
N LEU A 286 -11.53 -0.85 -16.57
CA LEU A 286 -11.76 0.54 -16.19
C LEU A 286 -12.72 1.20 -17.16
N TYR A 287 -13.30 2.34 -16.76
CA TYR A 287 -14.10 3.15 -17.68
C TYR A 287 -13.30 3.45 -18.95
N PRO A 288 -13.95 3.40 -20.14
CA PRO A 288 -13.24 3.44 -21.44
C PRO A 288 -12.31 4.63 -21.65
N SER A 289 -12.52 5.72 -20.91
CA SER A 289 -11.72 6.94 -20.98
C SER A 289 -11.59 7.53 -19.57
N VAL A 290 -10.47 7.25 -18.89
CA VAL A 290 -10.22 7.71 -17.52
C VAL A 290 -9.35 8.97 -17.50
N SER A 291 -9.64 9.87 -16.58
CA SER A 291 -8.86 11.07 -16.30
C SER A 291 -7.52 10.69 -15.64
N LEU A 292 -6.43 11.25 -16.13
CA LEU A 292 -5.13 11.09 -15.48
C LEU A 292 -4.96 12.06 -14.31
N PRO A 293 -4.30 11.64 -13.22
CA PRO A 293 -3.90 12.54 -12.15
C PRO A 293 -3.08 13.73 -12.67
N LYS A 294 -3.24 14.89 -12.05
CA LYS A 294 -2.49 16.11 -12.37
C LYS A 294 -2.54 16.55 -13.84
N SER A 295 -3.55 16.10 -14.59
CA SER A 295 -3.68 16.39 -16.01
C SER A 295 -5.15 16.48 -16.40
N ASP A 296 -5.46 17.33 -17.37
CA ASP A 296 -6.79 17.38 -18.00
C ASP A 296 -6.94 16.31 -19.11
N SER A 297 -5.97 15.40 -19.21
CA SER A 297 -5.95 14.38 -20.24
C SER A 297 -6.78 13.16 -19.86
N PHE A 298 -7.47 12.60 -20.85
CA PHE A 298 -8.17 11.32 -20.74
C PHE A 298 -7.44 10.26 -21.53
N VAL A 299 -7.29 9.08 -20.94
CA VAL A 299 -6.58 7.98 -21.57
C VAL A 299 -7.41 6.71 -21.59
N ARG A 300 -7.06 5.79 -22.49
CA ARG A 300 -7.61 4.43 -22.47
C ARG A 300 -7.07 3.66 -21.27
N PRO A 301 -7.82 2.70 -20.72
CA PRO A 301 -7.44 1.91 -19.54
C PRO A 301 -6.00 1.37 -19.55
N LYS A 302 -5.54 0.83 -20.67
CA LYS A 302 -4.20 0.27 -20.82
C LYS A 302 -3.06 1.30 -20.87
N ALA A 303 -3.37 2.57 -20.94
CA ALA A 303 -2.37 3.62 -20.74
C ALA A 303 -2.22 4.01 -19.26
N ALA A 304 -3.16 3.57 -18.40
CA ALA A 304 -3.10 3.81 -16.96
C ALA A 304 -2.51 2.62 -16.17
N SER A 305 -2.67 1.39 -16.68
CA SER A 305 -1.99 0.20 -16.14
C SER A 305 -1.87 -0.89 -17.20
N LYS A 306 -0.97 -1.85 -16.97
CA LYS A 306 -0.70 -3.00 -17.85
C LYS A 306 -1.96 -3.78 -18.23
N SER A 307 -2.84 -4.05 -17.26
CA SER A 307 -4.11 -4.73 -17.53
C SER A 307 -5.23 -3.80 -17.97
N GLY A 308 -5.22 -2.53 -17.57
CA GLY A 308 -6.34 -1.60 -17.72
C GLY A 308 -7.57 -1.99 -16.91
N LYS A 309 -7.40 -2.74 -15.80
CA LYS A 309 -8.50 -3.38 -15.08
C LYS A 309 -8.47 -3.12 -13.58
N VAL A 310 -9.64 -3.27 -12.98
CA VAL A 310 -9.86 -3.29 -11.53
C VAL A 310 -10.02 -4.74 -11.07
N VAL A 311 -9.37 -5.11 -9.97
CA VAL A 311 -9.45 -6.46 -9.41
C VAL A 311 -10.90 -6.94 -9.21
N ASN A 312 -11.18 -8.21 -9.51
CA ASN A 312 -12.49 -8.81 -9.30
C ASN A 312 -12.38 -10.25 -8.81
N LEU A 313 -12.80 -10.50 -7.57
CA LEU A 313 -12.71 -11.81 -6.94
C LEU A 313 -13.56 -12.87 -7.66
N TYR A 314 -14.80 -12.53 -7.98
CA TYR A 314 -15.71 -13.48 -8.64
C TYR A 314 -15.16 -13.97 -9.98
N ASN A 315 -14.75 -13.02 -10.84
CA ASN A 315 -14.16 -13.36 -12.13
C ASN A 315 -12.85 -14.13 -12.00
N ALA A 316 -12.04 -13.82 -10.97
CA ALA A 316 -10.78 -14.51 -10.70
C ALA A 316 -11.03 -15.99 -10.33
N LEU A 317 -11.99 -16.27 -9.47
CA LEU A 317 -12.40 -17.64 -9.12
C LEU A 317 -13.00 -18.36 -10.32
N LEU A 318 -13.87 -17.70 -11.08
CA LEU A 318 -14.49 -18.27 -12.28
C LEU A 318 -13.44 -18.62 -13.35
N LEU A 319 -12.44 -17.75 -13.56
CA LEU A 319 -11.35 -18.01 -14.50
C LEU A 319 -10.44 -19.15 -14.00
N ALA A 320 -10.14 -19.17 -12.71
CA ALA A 320 -9.33 -20.21 -12.08
C ALA A 320 -9.98 -21.60 -12.17
N SER A 321 -11.31 -21.70 -12.06
CA SER A 321 -12.04 -22.95 -12.12
C SER A 321 -12.06 -23.61 -13.51
N LYS A 322 -11.78 -22.86 -14.59
CA LYS A 322 -11.78 -23.34 -15.97
C LYS A 322 -10.45 -23.94 -16.43
N LYS A 323 -9.43 -23.90 -15.59
CA LYS A 323 -8.06 -24.36 -15.85
C LYS A 323 -7.64 -25.45 -14.88
#